data_98c5c54f50012d7a4b7c8def9487c373
#
_entry.id   98c5c54f50012d7a4b7c8def9487c373
#
_cell.length_a   1.000
_cell.length_b   1.000
_cell.length_c   1.000
_cell.angle_alpha   90.00
_cell.angle_beta   90.00
_cell.angle_gamma   90.00
#
_symmetry.space_group_name_H-M   'P 1'
#
loop_
_entity.id
_entity.type
_entity.pdbx_description
1 polymer ?
#
loop_
_entity_poly.entity_id
_entity_poly.type
_entity_poly.pdbx_seq_one_letter_code
_entity_poly.pdbx_strand_id
1 'polypeptide(L)' 'MPRITPISWQRLEKVFLSAGFTFARQEGSHRSYTKTGAIRPVVIPTHDEVPVFIIRNNLRTAGISRDDYFRLLSQV' A
#
# COMPACT_ATOMS: atom_id res chain seq x y z
N MET A 1 6.22 11.04 -17.35
CA MET A 1 6.12 9.89 -16.44
C MET A 1 5.19 10.21 -15.31
N PRO A 2 4.29 9.33 -14.93
CA PRO A 2 3.41 9.61 -13.81
C PRO A 2 4.20 9.70 -12.51
N ARG A 3 3.73 10.55 -11.62
CA ARG A 3 4.33 10.73 -10.30
C ARG A 3 3.46 10.05 -9.26
N ILE A 4 4.12 9.50 -8.24
CA ILE A 4 3.40 9.04 -7.06
C ILE A 4 2.90 10.29 -6.32
N THR A 5 1.60 10.35 -6.07
CA THR A 5 0.97 11.45 -5.35
C THR A 5 0.27 10.91 -4.12
N PRO A 6 -0.02 11.74 -3.10
CA PRO A 6 -0.80 11.27 -1.96
C PRO A 6 -2.17 10.76 -2.40
N ILE A 7 -2.60 9.65 -1.82
CA ILE A 7 -3.93 9.09 -2.05
C ILE A 7 -4.54 8.68 -0.71
N SER A 8 -5.85 8.45 -0.71
CA SER A 8 -6.53 8.00 0.50
C SER A 8 -6.03 6.63 0.92
N TRP A 9 -6.08 6.35 2.23
CA TRP A 9 -5.65 5.04 2.73
C TRP A 9 -6.53 3.91 2.17
N GLN A 10 -7.82 4.18 1.93
CA GLN A 10 -8.73 3.18 1.38
C GLN A 10 -8.30 2.77 -0.04
N ARG A 11 -7.91 3.73 -0.84
CA ARG A 11 -7.45 3.45 -2.19
C ARG A 11 -6.11 2.71 -2.17
N LEU A 12 -5.21 3.13 -1.29
CA LEU A 12 -3.93 2.44 -1.13
C LEU A 12 -4.14 1.00 -0.65
N GLU A 13 -5.08 0.78 0.27
CA GLU A 13 -5.47 -0.56 0.71
C GLU A 13 -5.86 -1.43 -0.48
N LYS A 14 -6.70 -0.91 -1.38
CA LYS A 14 -7.14 -1.66 -2.54
C LYS A 14 -5.98 -2.07 -3.44
N VAL A 15 -4.98 -1.22 -3.57
CA VAL A 15 -3.77 -1.55 -4.33
C VAL A 15 -3.08 -2.77 -3.72
N PHE A 16 -2.88 -2.79 -2.41
CA PHE A 16 -2.20 -3.91 -1.74
C PHE A 16 -3.06 -5.18 -1.73
N LEU A 17 -4.37 -5.05 -1.56
CA LEU A 17 -5.26 -6.21 -1.67
C LEU A 17 -5.19 -6.82 -3.07
N SER A 18 -5.16 -5.99 -4.11
CA SER A 18 -5.00 -6.45 -5.49
C SER A 18 -3.65 -7.12 -5.73
N ALA A 19 -2.63 -6.73 -4.98
CA ALA A 19 -1.30 -7.32 -5.06
C ALA A 19 -1.18 -8.65 -4.29
N GLY A 20 -2.25 -9.10 -3.64
CA GLY A 20 -2.26 -10.36 -2.92
C GLY A 20 -2.05 -10.25 -1.42
N PHE A 21 -1.97 -9.03 -0.88
CA PHE A 21 -1.90 -8.85 0.56
C PHE A 21 -3.29 -8.99 1.17
N THR A 22 -3.34 -9.41 2.43
CA THR A 22 -4.60 -9.52 3.19
C THR A 22 -4.48 -8.69 4.45
N PHE A 23 -5.61 -8.16 4.91
CA PHE A 23 -5.66 -7.40 6.16
C PHE A 23 -5.38 -8.34 7.32
N ALA A 24 -4.43 -7.96 8.19
CA ALA A 24 -4.08 -8.74 9.39
C ALA A 24 -4.69 -8.15 10.65
N ARG A 25 -4.44 -6.86 10.91
CA ARG A 25 -4.95 -6.21 12.11
C ARG A 25 -4.85 -4.69 12.01
N GLN A 26 -5.56 -4.01 12.89
CA GLN A 26 -5.45 -2.56 13.04
C GLN A 26 -5.11 -2.23 14.49
N GLU A 27 -4.12 -1.37 14.68
CA GLU A 27 -3.74 -0.83 15.97
C GLU A 27 -3.79 0.69 15.88
N GLY A 28 -4.76 1.31 16.56
CA GLY A 28 -4.99 2.74 16.45
C GLY A 28 -5.27 3.13 14.99
N SER A 29 -4.45 4.02 14.45
CA SER A 29 -4.58 4.49 13.07
C SER A 29 -3.69 3.73 12.09
N HIS A 30 -3.12 2.58 12.48
CA HIS A 30 -2.22 1.80 11.62
C HIS A 30 -2.85 0.45 11.29
N ARG A 31 -3.01 0.18 10.00
CA ARG A 31 -3.54 -1.09 9.51
C ARG A 31 -2.42 -1.91 8.90
N SER A 32 -2.27 -3.16 9.36
CA SER A 32 -1.22 -4.06 8.89
C SER A 32 -1.77 -5.07 7.90
N TYR A 33 -1.01 -5.33 6.85
CA TYR A 33 -1.37 -6.27 5.78
C TYR A 33 -0.23 -7.27 5.59
N THR A 34 -0.56 -8.53 5.37
CA THR A 34 0.42 -9.60 5.20
C THR A 34 0.18 -10.34 3.91
N LYS A 35 1.23 -11.02 3.44
CA LYS A 35 1.17 -11.82 2.22
C LYS A 35 2.12 -12.99 2.37
N THR A 36 1.71 -14.18 1.93
CA THR A 36 2.59 -15.36 1.92
C THR A 36 3.82 -15.06 1.09
N GLY A 37 4.99 -15.29 1.68
CA GLY A 37 6.26 -15.02 1.01
C GLY A 37 6.81 -13.62 1.24
N ALA A 38 6.01 -12.70 1.77
CA ALA A 38 6.51 -11.38 2.14
C ALA A 38 7.19 -11.44 3.51
N ILE A 39 8.38 -10.83 3.59
CA ILE A 39 9.20 -10.89 4.81
C ILE A 39 8.60 -10.02 5.92
N ARG A 40 8.00 -8.88 5.55
CA ARG A 40 7.47 -7.90 6.50
C ARG A 40 6.05 -7.52 6.15
N PRO A 41 5.23 -7.19 7.16
CA PRO A 41 3.92 -6.64 6.89
C PRO A 41 4.03 -5.23 6.30
N VAL A 42 3.04 -4.86 5.50
CA VAL A 42 2.86 -3.49 5.04
C VAL A 42 1.95 -2.79 6.03
N VAL A 43 2.36 -1.61 6.51
CA VAL A 43 1.56 -0.84 7.46
C VAL A 43 1.09 0.45 6.78
N ILE A 44 -0.22 0.64 6.72
CA ILE A 44 -0.85 1.80 6.09
C ILE A 44 -1.50 2.65 7.19
N PRO A 45 -1.12 3.94 7.33
CA PRO A 45 -1.82 4.83 8.25
C PRO A 45 -3.18 5.20 7.67
N THR A 46 -4.19 5.34 8.52
CA THR A 46 -5.55 5.66 8.09
C THR A 46 -5.74 7.18 7.90
N HIS A 47 -4.89 7.77 7.09
CA HIS A 47 -4.96 9.19 6.76
C HIS A 47 -5.79 9.41 5.50
N ASP A 48 -6.54 10.50 5.45
CA ASP A 48 -7.30 10.88 4.26
C ASP A 48 -6.40 10.99 3.04
N GLU A 49 -5.17 11.47 3.24
CA GLU A 49 -4.13 11.48 2.23
C GLU A 49 -2.86 10.87 2.82
N VAL A 50 -2.49 9.69 2.31
CA VAL A 50 -1.24 9.04 2.72
C VAL A 50 -0.09 9.73 2.00
N PRO A 51 0.91 10.26 2.74
CA PRO A 51 2.04 10.95 2.12
C PRO A 51 2.85 10.05 1.19
N VAL A 52 3.47 10.66 0.19
CA VAL A 52 4.26 9.96 -0.82
C VAL A 52 5.36 9.12 -0.19
N PHE A 53 6.06 9.63 0.83
CA PHE A 53 7.17 8.88 1.42
C PHE A 53 6.70 7.59 2.09
N ILE A 54 5.50 7.59 2.66
CA ILE A 54 4.91 6.37 3.25
C ILE A 54 4.54 5.38 2.14
N ILE A 55 3.92 5.87 1.06
CA ILE A 55 3.59 5.02 -0.08
C ILE A 55 4.84 4.35 -0.62
N ARG A 56 5.92 5.12 -0.81
CA ARG A 56 7.19 4.57 -1.30
C ARG A 56 7.77 3.53 -0.37
N ASN A 57 7.72 3.76 0.94
CA ASN A 57 8.19 2.79 1.92
C ASN A 57 7.36 1.50 1.85
N ASN A 58 6.05 1.64 1.71
CA ASN A 58 5.15 0.49 1.60
C ASN A 58 5.45 -0.32 0.34
N LEU A 59 5.67 0.34 -0.79
CA LEU A 59 6.01 -0.34 -2.04
C LEU A 59 7.33 -1.08 -1.92
N ARG A 60 8.32 -0.46 -1.28
CA ARG A 60 9.63 -1.09 -1.05
C ARG A 60 9.48 -2.33 -0.18
N THR A 61 8.76 -2.22 0.91
CA THR A 61 8.50 -3.35 1.82
C THR A 61 7.81 -4.50 1.10
N ALA A 62 6.85 -4.17 0.23
CA ALA A 62 6.07 -5.16 -0.51
C ALA A 62 6.79 -5.72 -1.73
N GLY A 63 7.89 -5.10 -2.15
CA GLY A 63 8.58 -5.50 -3.38
C GLY A 63 7.82 -5.15 -4.64
N ILE A 64 6.98 -4.11 -4.60
CA ILE A 64 6.19 -3.67 -5.74
C ILE A 64 6.92 -2.53 -6.43
N SER A 65 7.15 -2.69 -7.75
CA SER A 65 7.77 -1.65 -8.55
C SER A 65 6.81 -0.48 -8.76
N ARG A 66 7.37 0.66 -9.13
CA ARG A 66 6.58 1.84 -9.46
C ARG A 66 5.60 1.54 -10.61
N ASP A 67 6.05 0.85 -11.65
CA ASP A 67 5.21 0.50 -12.79
C ASP A 67 4.06 -0.41 -12.36
N ASP A 68 4.33 -1.40 -11.53
CA ASP A 68 3.30 -2.29 -11.01
C ASP A 68 2.32 -1.52 -10.12
N TYR A 69 2.81 -0.59 -9.32
CA TYR A 69 1.95 0.25 -8.50
C TYR A 69 0.93 1.02 -9.36
N PHE A 70 1.39 1.67 -10.43
CA PHE A 70 0.49 2.42 -11.29
C PHE A 70 -0.48 1.51 -12.04
N ARG A 71 -0.04 0.33 -12.43
CA ARG A 71 -0.92 -0.66 -13.06
C ARG A 71 -2.02 -1.08 -12.09
N LEU A 72 -1.67 -1.40 -10.85
CA LEU A 72 -2.64 -1.79 -9.82
C LEU A 72 -3.57 -0.63 -9.48
N LEU A 73 -3.01 0.57 -9.35
CA LEU A 73 -3.80 1.76 -9.01
C LEU A 73 -4.84 2.08 -10.08
N SER A 74 -4.54 1.81 -11.34
CA SER A 74 -5.48 2.05 -12.43
C SER A 74 -6.66 1.08 -12.44
N GLN A 75 -6.56 -0.01 -11.69
CA GLN A 75 -7.57 -1.06 -11.63
C GLN A 75 -8.50 -0.95 -10.42
N VAL A 76 -8.22 -0.03 -9.50
CA VAL A 76 -8.97 0.08 -8.24
C VAL A 76 -9.71 1.40 -8.11
#